data_b12d4ef037261fd8b73e033caba5bd00
#
_entry.id   b12d4ef037261fd8b73e033caba5bd00
#
_cell.length_a   1.000
_cell.length_b   1.000
_cell.length_c   1.000
_cell.angle_alpha   90.00
_cell.angle_beta   90.00
_cell.angle_gamma   90.00
#
_symmetry.space_group_name_H-M   'P 1'
#
loop_
_entity.id
_entity.type
_entity.pdbx_description
1 polymer ?
#
loop_
_entity_poly.entity_id
_entity_poly.type
_entity_poly.pdbx_seq_one_letter_code
_entity_poly.pdbx_strand_id
1 'polypeptide(L)'
;MDLLGRGSPAAAAQVLQRASLAEPQSRSVREALARAQFDAGRYAEAAENFRLIVEASPSDDYANFGLGLALARTGNHAAAAEYLALAAAMRPDDVHYTEALRSVRATLRARNAARKPDEGNAE
;
A
#
# COMPACT_ATOMS: atom_id res chain seq x y z
N MET A 1 5.09 12.37 27.31
CA MET A 1 5.65 11.78 26.09
C MET A 1 4.54 11.49 25.08
N ASP A 2 4.76 11.91 23.88
CA ASP A 2 3.76 11.78 22.83
C ASP A 2 4.11 10.59 21.93
N LEU A 3 3.55 9.43 22.21
CA LEU A 3 3.85 8.23 21.44
C LEU A 3 3.40 8.33 19.99
N LEU A 4 2.25 9.00 19.76
CA LEU A 4 1.72 9.13 18.40
C LEU A 4 2.57 10.05 17.56
N GLY A 5 3.08 11.14 18.14
CA GLY A 5 3.87 12.10 17.41
C GLY A 5 5.34 11.76 17.37
N ARG A 6 5.77 10.75 18.09
CA ARG A 6 7.18 10.44 18.23
C ARG A 6 7.59 9.17 17.53
N GLY A 7 6.80 8.71 16.61
CA GLY A 7 7.20 7.59 15.81
C GLY A 7 7.09 6.24 16.48
N SER A 8 6.09 6.04 17.33
CA SER A 8 5.77 4.72 17.83
C SER A 8 4.58 4.17 17.04
N PRO A 9 4.83 3.69 15.80
CA PRO A 9 3.73 3.27 14.93
C PRO A 9 2.92 2.12 15.52
N ALA A 10 3.57 1.21 16.24
CA ALA A 10 2.86 0.08 16.84
C ALA A 10 1.87 0.56 17.90
N ALA A 11 2.27 1.53 18.74
CA ALA A 11 1.37 2.10 19.74
C ALA A 11 0.25 2.86 19.07
N ALA A 12 0.56 3.61 18.02
CA ALA A 12 -0.47 4.33 17.27
C ALA A 12 -1.47 3.37 16.67
N ALA A 13 -1.01 2.25 16.13
CA ALA A 13 -1.89 1.25 15.55
C ALA A 13 -2.85 0.67 16.60
N GLN A 14 -2.37 0.46 17.82
CA GLN A 14 -3.24 -0.06 18.88
C GLN A 14 -4.34 0.94 19.23
N VAL A 15 -3.99 2.20 19.38
CA VAL A 15 -4.98 3.23 19.69
C VAL A 15 -5.99 3.37 18.56
N LEU A 16 -5.51 3.38 17.32
CA LEU A 16 -6.37 3.55 16.17
C LEU A 16 -7.23 2.32 15.91
N GLN A 17 -6.74 1.14 16.28
CA GLN A 17 -7.56 -0.07 16.19
C GLN A 17 -8.80 0.06 17.08
N ARG A 18 -8.63 0.55 18.28
CA ARG A 18 -9.75 0.76 19.19
C ARG A 18 -10.71 1.82 18.62
N ALA A 19 -10.15 2.90 18.08
CA ALA A 19 -10.98 3.95 17.48
C ALA A 19 -11.77 3.40 16.29
N SER A 20 -11.14 2.53 15.50
CA SER A 20 -11.79 1.92 14.35
C SER A 20 -12.96 1.03 14.78
N LEU A 21 -12.80 0.30 15.87
CA LEU A 21 -13.88 -0.52 16.38
C LEU A 21 -15.05 0.33 16.90
N ALA A 22 -14.73 1.49 17.48
CA ALA A 22 -15.75 2.40 17.97
C ALA A 22 -16.46 3.14 16.84
N GLU A 23 -15.75 3.41 15.74
CA GLU A 23 -16.29 4.17 14.61
C GLU A 23 -15.95 3.43 13.29
N PRO A 24 -16.58 2.28 13.05
CA PRO A 24 -16.19 1.45 11.90
C PRO A 24 -16.47 2.10 10.55
N GLN A 25 -17.33 3.13 10.51
CA GLN A 25 -17.63 3.83 9.27
C GLN A 25 -16.71 5.02 9.00
N SER A 26 -15.83 5.35 9.93
CA SER A 26 -14.95 6.51 9.75
C SER A 26 -13.79 6.18 8.82
N ARG A 27 -13.81 6.77 7.63
CA ARG A 27 -12.74 6.59 6.66
C ARG A 27 -11.42 7.17 7.18
N SER A 28 -11.49 8.35 7.82
CA SER A 28 -10.27 8.97 8.31
C SER A 28 -9.60 8.15 9.41
N VAL A 29 -10.39 7.52 10.28
CA VAL A 29 -9.82 6.66 11.31
C VAL A 29 -9.19 5.42 10.65
N ARG A 30 -9.89 4.83 9.67
CA ARG A 30 -9.37 3.66 8.97
C ARG A 30 -8.09 3.97 8.22
N GLU A 31 -8.03 5.14 7.59
CA GLU A 31 -6.83 5.56 6.89
C GLU A 31 -5.66 5.74 7.86
N ALA A 32 -5.91 6.39 8.98
CA ALA A 32 -4.87 6.58 9.99
C ALA A 32 -4.39 5.24 10.54
N LEU A 33 -5.31 4.31 10.74
CA LEU A 33 -4.94 2.96 11.19
C LEU A 33 -4.06 2.26 10.16
N ALA A 34 -4.46 2.32 8.89
CA ALA A 34 -3.69 1.68 7.83
C ALA A 34 -2.27 2.24 7.75
N ARG A 35 -2.14 3.57 7.87
CA ARG A 35 -0.82 4.21 7.86
C ARG A 35 0.03 3.75 9.04
N ALA A 36 -0.56 3.72 10.23
CA ALA A 36 0.18 3.28 11.41
C ALA A 36 0.60 1.83 11.29
N GLN A 37 -0.27 0.98 10.75
CA GLN A 37 0.06 -0.42 10.53
C GLN A 37 1.20 -0.55 9.51
N PHE A 38 1.15 0.21 8.44
CA PHE A 38 2.22 0.21 7.45
C PHE A 38 3.55 0.61 8.10
N ASP A 39 3.53 1.71 8.85
CA ASP A 39 4.74 2.21 9.49
C ASP A 39 5.27 1.25 10.55
N ALA A 40 4.39 0.44 11.13
CA ALA A 40 4.78 -0.58 12.10
C ALA A 40 5.25 -1.88 11.44
N GLY A 41 5.25 -1.93 10.11
CA GLY A 41 5.66 -3.13 9.38
C GLY A 41 4.57 -4.18 9.25
N ARG A 42 3.34 -3.85 9.61
CA ARG A 42 2.21 -4.76 9.51
C ARG A 42 1.53 -4.58 8.16
N TYR A 43 2.25 -4.97 7.12
CA TYR A 43 1.85 -4.64 5.75
C TYR A 43 0.57 -5.33 5.31
N ALA A 44 0.37 -6.59 5.70
CA ALA A 44 -0.85 -7.30 5.31
C ALA A 44 -2.09 -6.66 5.94
N GLU A 45 -1.99 -6.26 7.20
CA GLU A 45 -3.10 -5.58 7.86
C GLU A 45 -3.35 -4.21 7.25
N ALA A 46 -2.28 -3.48 6.93
CA ALA A 46 -2.41 -2.19 6.28
C ALA A 46 -3.09 -2.34 4.92
N ALA A 47 -2.69 -3.36 4.16
CA ALA A 47 -3.30 -3.61 2.85
C ALA A 47 -4.79 -3.83 2.98
N GLU A 48 -5.21 -4.59 3.97
CA GLU A 48 -6.63 -4.87 4.15
C GLU A 48 -7.42 -3.60 4.45
N ASN A 49 -6.88 -2.74 5.31
CA ASN A 49 -7.58 -1.49 5.63
C ASN A 49 -7.60 -0.52 4.45
N PHE A 50 -6.50 -0.42 3.70
CA PHE A 50 -6.51 0.39 2.48
C PHE A 50 -7.48 -0.18 1.45
N ARG A 51 -7.57 -1.52 1.34
CA ARG A 51 -8.50 -2.15 0.42
C ARG A 51 -9.94 -1.76 0.72
N LEU A 52 -10.31 -1.76 2.00
CA LEU A 52 -11.66 -1.37 2.38
C LEU A 52 -11.97 0.07 1.98
N ILE A 53 -10.98 0.96 2.08
CA ILE A 53 -11.18 2.34 1.64
C ILE A 53 -11.35 2.41 0.13
N VAL A 54 -10.52 1.67 -0.63
CA VAL A 54 -10.61 1.68 -2.09
C VAL A 54 -11.96 1.11 -2.55
N GLU A 55 -12.45 0.06 -1.88
CA GLU A 55 -13.74 -0.51 -2.24
C GLU A 55 -14.87 0.48 -2.04
N ALA A 56 -14.81 1.27 -0.97
CA ALA A 56 -15.82 2.28 -0.71
C ALA A 56 -15.64 3.54 -1.55
N SER A 57 -14.40 3.87 -1.90
CA SER A 57 -14.06 5.08 -2.65
C SER A 57 -12.97 4.78 -3.67
N PRO A 58 -13.31 4.20 -4.82
CA PRO A 58 -12.30 3.81 -5.82
C PRO A 58 -11.46 4.97 -6.35
N SER A 59 -11.93 6.20 -6.21
CA SER A 59 -11.19 7.38 -6.68
C SER A 59 -10.32 8.01 -5.60
N ASP A 60 -10.17 7.35 -4.46
CA ASP A 60 -9.28 7.84 -3.41
C ASP A 60 -7.85 7.51 -3.81
N ASP A 61 -7.13 8.51 -4.31
CA ASP A 61 -5.78 8.28 -4.83
C ASP A 61 -4.81 7.82 -3.75
N TYR A 62 -4.91 8.40 -2.57
CA TYR A 62 -3.99 8.01 -1.49
C TYR A 62 -4.23 6.57 -1.06
N ALA A 63 -5.49 6.13 -0.99
CA ALA A 63 -5.79 4.76 -0.60
C ALA A 63 -5.29 3.76 -1.65
N ASN A 64 -5.43 4.10 -2.93
CA ASN A 64 -4.86 3.26 -3.99
C ASN A 64 -3.34 3.18 -3.87
N PHE A 65 -2.70 4.30 -3.58
CA PHE A 65 -1.25 4.33 -3.37
C PHE A 65 -0.86 3.48 -2.17
N GLY A 66 -1.55 3.66 -1.03
CA GLY A 66 -1.26 2.90 0.18
C GLY A 66 -1.44 1.40 0.00
N LEU A 67 -2.53 1.01 -0.67
CA LEU A 67 -2.77 -0.40 -0.96
C LEU A 67 -1.66 -0.97 -1.84
N GLY A 68 -1.27 -0.21 -2.87
CA GLY A 68 -0.19 -0.65 -3.74
C GLY A 68 1.12 -0.84 -3.00
N LEU A 69 1.49 0.13 -2.15
CA LEU A 69 2.71 0.00 -1.37
C LEU A 69 2.68 -1.20 -0.45
N ALA A 70 1.56 -1.40 0.24
CA ALA A 70 1.43 -2.51 1.17
C ALA A 70 1.52 -3.85 0.45
N LEU A 71 0.87 -3.95 -0.72
CA LEU A 71 0.96 -5.17 -1.51
C LEU A 71 2.38 -5.45 -1.99
N ALA A 72 3.12 -4.39 -2.37
CA ALA A 72 4.51 -4.57 -2.77
C ALA A 72 5.34 -5.11 -1.63
N ARG A 73 5.10 -4.61 -0.42
CA ARG A 73 5.84 -5.06 0.76
C ARG A 73 5.53 -6.51 1.13
N THR A 74 4.36 -6.99 0.76
CA THR A 74 4.01 -8.41 0.98
C THR A 74 4.42 -9.29 -0.20
N GLY A 75 5.06 -8.72 -1.21
CA GLY A 75 5.58 -9.49 -2.33
C GLY A 75 4.63 -9.61 -3.51
N ASN A 76 3.43 -9.04 -3.43
CA ASN A 76 2.46 -9.10 -4.52
C ASN A 76 2.66 -7.92 -5.46
N HIS A 77 3.73 -7.97 -6.24
CA HIS A 77 4.13 -6.84 -7.08
C HIS A 77 3.20 -6.62 -8.26
N ALA A 78 2.61 -7.69 -8.80
CA ALA A 78 1.69 -7.55 -9.93
C ALA A 78 0.45 -6.75 -9.54
N ALA A 79 -0.18 -7.12 -8.42
CA ALA A 79 -1.33 -6.36 -7.93
C ALA A 79 -0.92 -4.95 -7.50
N ALA A 80 0.26 -4.83 -6.87
CA ALA A 80 0.76 -3.53 -6.44
C ALA A 80 0.84 -2.57 -7.63
N ALA A 81 1.36 -3.05 -8.76
CA ALA A 81 1.52 -2.19 -9.95
C ALA A 81 0.16 -1.68 -10.43
N GLU A 82 -0.89 -2.49 -10.32
CA GLU A 82 -2.21 -2.05 -10.76
C GLU A 82 -2.72 -0.88 -9.93
N TYR A 83 -2.61 -0.99 -8.61
CA TYR A 83 -3.10 0.08 -7.74
C TYR A 83 -2.22 1.32 -7.82
N LEU A 84 -0.90 1.14 -7.95
CA LEU A 84 0.00 2.28 -8.11
C LEU A 84 -0.22 2.98 -9.43
N ALA A 85 -0.56 2.23 -10.48
CA ALA A 85 -0.89 2.84 -11.76
C ALA A 85 -2.16 3.68 -11.68
N LEU A 86 -3.17 3.21 -10.92
CA LEU A 86 -4.39 3.97 -10.71
C LEU A 86 -4.08 5.28 -9.97
N ALA A 87 -3.29 5.20 -8.90
CA ALA A 87 -2.92 6.40 -8.15
C ALA A 87 -2.16 7.39 -9.03
N ALA A 88 -1.19 6.91 -9.80
CA ALA A 88 -0.41 7.78 -10.69
C ALA A 88 -1.28 8.40 -11.78
N ALA A 89 -2.26 7.65 -12.28
CA ALA A 89 -3.17 8.20 -13.29
C ALA A 89 -4.06 9.30 -12.71
N MET A 90 -4.45 9.15 -11.44
CA MET A 90 -5.26 10.18 -10.78
C MET A 90 -4.46 11.42 -10.42
N ARG A 91 -3.18 11.25 -10.09
CA ARG A 91 -2.31 12.35 -9.71
C ARG A 91 -0.97 12.21 -10.44
N PRO A 92 -0.93 12.51 -11.74
CA PRO A 92 0.31 12.30 -12.52
C PRO A 92 1.48 13.19 -12.11
N ASP A 93 1.21 14.28 -11.43
CA ASP A 93 2.24 15.18 -10.94
C ASP A 93 2.79 14.78 -9.57
N ASP A 94 2.24 13.75 -8.95
CA ASP A 94 2.71 13.30 -7.64
C ASP A 94 3.91 12.38 -7.85
N VAL A 95 5.11 12.87 -7.48
CA VAL A 95 6.33 12.13 -7.73
C VAL A 95 6.41 10.85 -6.90
N HIS A 96 5.78 10.84 -5.71
CA HIS A 96 5.80 9.64 -4.88
C HIS A 96 5.04 8.50 -5.56
N TYR A 97 3.91 8.83 -6.20
CA TYR A 97 3.10 7.83 -6.89
C TYR A 97 3.83 7.29 -8.11
N THR A 98 4.40 8.18 -8.91
CA THR A 98 5.08 7.74 -10.13
C THR A 98 6.36 6.99 -9.84
N GLU A 99 7.09 7.37 -8.81
CA GLU A 99 8.31 6.67 -8.44
C GLU A 99 8.03 5.29 -7.85
N ALA A 100 6.97 5.18 -7.04
CA ALA A 100 6.60 3.88 -6.50
C ALA A 100 6.22 2.93 -7.62
N LEU A 101 5.45 3.41 -8.60
CA LEU A 101 5.08 2.61 -9.75
C LEU A 101 6.30 2.16 -10.54
N ARG A 102 7.23 3.08 -10.77
CA ARG A 102 8.45 2.75 -11.50
C ARG A 102 9.25 1.67 -10.79
N SER A 103 9.35 1.80 -9.48
CA SER A 103 10.11 0.83 -8.67
C SER A 103 9.49 -0.57 -8.74
N VAL A 104 8.17 -0.66 -8.60
CA VAL A 104 7.50 -1.95 -8.65
C VAL A 104 7.61 -2.56 -10.05
N ARG A 105 7.46 -1.75 -11.09
CA ARG A 105 7.61 -2.23 -12.46
C ARG A 105 9.02 -2.72 -12.72
N ALA A 106 10.03 -2.05 -12.16
CA ALA A 106 11.41 -2.52 -12.30
C ALA A 106 11.61 -3.88 -11.65
N THR A 107 11.00 -4.09 -10.47
CA THR A 107 11.07 -5.39 -9.82
C THR A 107 10.41 -6.47 -10.66
N LEU A 108 9.26 -6.17 -11.25
CA LEU A 108 8.56 -7.13 -12.10
C LEU A 108 9.39 -7.48 -13.33
N ARG A 109 10.01 -6.48 -13.96
CA ARG A 109 10.85 -6.72 -15.13
C ARG A 109 12.05 -7.57 -14.76
N ALA A 110 12.68 -7.31 -13.62
CA ALA A 110 13.82 -8.09 -13.18
C ALA A 110 13.43 -9.54 -12.92
N ARG A 111 12.29 -9.77 -12.31
CA ARG A 111 11.81 -11.12 -12.06
C ARG A 111 11.50 -11.85 -13.36
N ASN A 112 10.86 -11.16 -14.29
CA ASN A 112 10.53 -11.77 -15.58
C ASN A 112 11.80 -12.08 -16.37
N ALA A 113 12.77 -11.21 -16.33
CA ALA A 113 14.05 -11.45 -17.01
C ALA A 113 14.77 -12.66 -16.43
N ALA A 114 14.71 -12.82 -15.10
CA ALA A 114 15.36 -13.95 -14.45
C ALA A 114 14.68 -15.27 -14.83
N ARG A 115 13.40 -15.25 -15.18
CA ARG A 115 12.67 -16.46 -15.54
C ARG A 115 12.75 -16.79 -17.02
N LYS A 116 12.94 -15.78 -17.84
CA LYS A 116 12.94 -15.97 -19.30
C LYS A 116 14.01 -16.89 -19.85
N PRO A 117 15.26 -16.88 -19.32
CA PRO A 117 16.27 -17.74 -19.90
C PRO A 117 15.86 -19.21 -19.97
N ASP A 118 15.18 -19.72 -18.95
CA ASP A 118 14.73 -21.10 -18.95
C ASP A 118 13.70 -21.35 -20.04
N GLU A 119 12.78 -20.43 -20.22
CA GLU A 119 11.75 -20.55 -21.24
C GLU A 119 12.33 -20.43 -22.62
N GLY A 120 13.27 -19.50 -22.80
CA GLY A 120 13.91 -19.33 -24.10
C GLY A 120 14.73 -20.53 -24.51
N ASN A 121 15.30 -21.23 -23.56
CA ASN A 121 16.13 -22.40 -23.84
C ASN A 121 15.33 -23.67 -24.05
N ALA A 122 14.05 -23.61 -23.78
CA ALA A 122 13.19 -24.79 -23.93
C ALA A 122 12.93 -25.14 -25.39
N GLU A 123 13.35 -24.33 -26.30
CA GLU A 123 13.17 -24.65 -27.72
C GLU A 123 14.23 -25.56 -28.26
#